data_66e17871d370e54bafb1feffe6610b7f
#
_entry.id   66e17871d370e54bafb1feffe6610b7f
#
_cell.length_a   1.000
_cell.length_b   1.000
_cell.length_c   1.000
_cell.angle_alpha   90.00
_cell.angle_beta   90.00
_cell.angle_gamma   90.00
#
_symmetry.space_group_name_H-M   'P 1'
#
loop_
_entity.id
_entity.type
_entity.pdbx_description
1 polymer ?
#
loop_
_entity_poly.entity_id
_entity_poly.type
_entity_poly.pdbx_seq_one_letter_code
_entity_poly.pdbx_strand_id
1 'polypeptide(L)'
;MEKKLDMRAIADPGGAVYKRIFPGKKTDAVVCVLVDNSGSMIGHRIEAAKVAALTLYDFCRKAGIPILVYGHHTDGYEHCDPSEETVYFHSYAEFEEDRNDRLRIITMENDGSNRDGAALLFMANKLLKRPEKQKLLFLISDGLPNATRYFGSYATADLKKIKEKLGKKGILFQAAAIGWDKEAIRKIYGNAYLDISSLEQLPIRLTKQLAKLLRRVN
;
A
#
# COMPACT_ATOMS: atom_id res chain seq x y z
N MET A 1 -24.71 15.76 -8.11
CA MET A 1 -23.80 16.93 -8.19
C MET A 1 -22.43 16.45 -7.72
N GLU A 2 -21.53 16.20 -8.64
CA GLU A 2 -20.20 15.64 -8.35
C GLU A 2 -19.24 16.74 -7.85
N LYS A 3 -18.40 16.42 -6.85
CA LYS A 3 -17.40 17.35 -6.30
C LYS A 3 -15.97 16.94 -6.75
N LYS A 4 -15.21 17.83 -7.34
CA LYS A 4 -13.83 17.60 -7.81
C LYS A 4 -12.83 17.96 -6.72
N LEU A 5 -11.80 17.14 -6.54
CA LEU A 5 -10.70 17.42 -5.63
C LEU A 5 -9.93 18.65 -6.10
N ASP A 6 -9.89 19.72 -5.30
CA ASP A 6 -9.03 20.87 -5.59
C ASP A 6 -7.62 20.63 -5.07
N MET A 7 -6.73 20.29 -5.96
CA MET A 7 -5.32 20.01 -5.65
C MET A 7 -4.56 21.22 -5.07
N ARG A 8 -5.11 22.43 -5.22
CA ARG A 8 -4.52 23.65 -4.61
C ARG A 8 -4.90 23.77 -3.14
N ALA A 9 -6.08 23.29 -2.76
CA ALA A 9 -6.56 23.33 -1.38
C ALA A 9 -5.92 22.26 -0.47
N ILE A 10 -5.23 21.26 -1.03
CA ILE A 10 -4.48 20.24 -0.25
C ILE A 10 -3.28 20.85 0.49
N ALA A 11 -2.82 22.02 0.07
CA ALA A 11 -1.69 22.72 0.68
C ALA A 11 -2.10 23.67 1.84
N ASP A 12 -3.40 23.87 2.06
CA ASP A 12 -3.94 24.75 3.07
C ASP A 12 -4.62 23.94 4.18
N PRO A 13 -4.08 23.91 5.42
CA PRO A 13 -4.65 23.12 6.53
C PRO A 13 -6.09 23.50 6.95
N GLY A 14 -6.55 24.69 6.55
CA GLY A 14 -7.91 25.20 6.82
C GLY A 14 -8.83 25.23 5.61
N GLY A 15 -8.33 24.86 4.43
CA GLY A 15 -9.05 24.99 3.16
C GLY A 15 -10.00 23.83 2.85
N ALA A 16 -11.13 24.12 2.21
CA ALA A 16 -12.04 23.13 1.68
C ALA A 16 -11.34 22.32 0.56
N VAL A 17 -11.00 21.06 0.83
CA VAL A 17 -10.26 20.16 -0.07
C VAL A 17 -11.04 19.83 -1.36
N TYR A 18 -12.30 20.25 -1.46
CA TYR A 18 -13.19 19.89 -2.56
C TYR A 18 -13.74 21.12 -3.28
N LYS A 19 -13.52 21.21 -4.58
CA LYS A 19 -14.32 22.07 -5.49
C LYS A 19 -15.43 21.28 -6.18
N ARG A 20 -16.52 21.97 -6.55
CA ARG A 20 -17.62 21.37 -7.33
C ARG A 20 -17.08 20.69 -8.59
N ILE A 21 -17.51 19.47 -8.81
CA ILE A 21 -17.18 18.68 -9.99
C ILE A 21 -18.22 18.95 -11.06
N PHE A 22 -17.77 19.38 -12.25
CA PHE A 22 -18.47 19.11 -13.49
C PHE A 22 -18.32 17.62 -13.82
N PRO A 23 -19.30 16.98 -14.52
CA PRO A 23 -19.20 15.58 -14.87
C PRO A 23 -17.94 15.34 -15.72
N GLY A 24 -16.87 14.97 -15.07
CA GLY A 24 -15.60 14.60 -15.68
C GLY A 24 -15.51 13.09 -15.70
N LYS A 25 -14.76 12.53 -16.65
CA LYS A 25 -14.54 11.09 -16.78
C LYS A 25 -14.29 10.47 -15.41
N LYS A 26 -15.11 9.47 -15.05
CA LYS A 26 -14.89 8.63 -13.85
C LYS A 26 -13.45 8.12 -13.92
N THR A 27 -12.71 8.27 -12.84
CA THR A 27 -11.32 7.77 -12.77
C THR A 27 -11.33 6.26 -12.98
N ASP A 28 -10.76 5.80 -14.09
CA ASP A 28 -10.69 4.38 -14.46
C ASP A 28 -9.45 3.75 -13.77
N ALA A 29 -9.51 3.72 -12.45
CA ALA A 29 -8.42 3.27 -11.60
C ALA A 29 -8.90 2.39 -10.44
N VAL A 30 -8.04 1.48 -10.00
CA VAL A 30 -8.21 0.62 -8.84
C VAL A 30 -6.94 0.63 -7.99
N VAL A 31 -7.10 0.61 -6.69
CA VAL A 31 -5.99 0.67 -5.72
C VAL A 31 -5.97 -0.57 -4.84
N CYS A 32 -4.80 -1.14 -4.63
CA CYS A 32 -4.51 -2.11 -3.58
C CYS A 32 -3.52 -1.50 -2.59
N VAL A 33 -3.79 -1.68 -1.32
CA VAL A 33 -2.85 -1.40 -0.22
C VAL A 33 -2.52 -2.71 0.46
N LEU A 34 -1.23 -3.04 0.49
CA LEU A 34 -0.68 -4.16 1.22
C LEU A 34 0.14 -3.63 2.39
N VAL A 35 -0.19 -4.06 3.58
CA VAL A 35 0.51 -3.67 4.82
C VAL A 35 1.32 -4.84 5.32
N ASP A 36 2.58 -4.60 5.62
CA ASP A 36 3.41 -5.49 6.39
C ASP A 36 2.89 -5.52 7.84
N ASN A 37 2.44 -6.70 8.27
CA ASN A 37 1.99 -6.95 9.63
C ASN A 37 3.00 -7.77 10.43
N SER A 38 4.27 -7.82 10.02
CA SER A 38 5.30 -8.56 10.75
C SER A 38 5.59 -7.96 12.12
N GLY A 39 6.22 -8.75 12.98
CA GLY A 39 6.55 -8.36 14.35
C GLY A 39 7.43 -7.12 14.45
N SER A 40 8.25 -6.81 13.44
CA SER A 40 9.05 -5.58 13.37
C SER A 40 8.20 -4.30 13.35
N MET A 41 6.95 -4.39 12.90
CA MET A 41 6.00 -3.27 12.83
C MET A 41 5.47 -2.82 14.19
N ILE A 42 5.88 -3.45 15.28
CA ILE A 42 5.41 -3.14 16.64
C ILE A 42 5.49 -1.65 17.00
N GLY A 43 4.54 -1.19 17.81
CA GLY A 43 4.50 0.16 18.39
C GLY A 43 4.11 1.22 17.36
N HIS A 44 4.89 2.30 17.28
CA HIS A 44 4.56 3.45 16.42
C HIS A 44 4.53 3.13 14.91
N ARG A 45 5.17 2.04 14.47
CA ARG A 45 5.22 1.67 13.06
C ARG A 45 3.88 1.14 12.58
N ILE A 46 3.25 0.23 13.35
CA ILE A 46 1.91 -0.26 12.99
C ILE A 46 0.87 0.88 13.07
N GLU A 47 1.01 1.81 14.02
CA GLU A 47 0.13 2.97 14.11
C GLU A 47 0.29 3.89 12.89
N ALA A 48 1.52 4.11 12.42
CA ALA A 48 1.76 4.84 11.17
C ALA A 48 1.17 4.13 9.95
N ALA A 49 1.27 2.81 9.91
CA ALA A 49 0.68 2.00 8.84
C ALA A 49 -0.85 2.08 8.83
N LYS A 50 -1.50 2.04 10.00
CA LYS A 50 -2.96 2.25 10.15
C LYS A 50 -3.37 3.61 9.59
N VAL A 51 -2.68 4.68 9.98
CA VAL A 51 -2.95 6.04 9.47
C VAL A 51 -2.75 6.12 7.97
N ALA A 52 -1.69 5.50 7.44
CA ALA A 52 -1.42 5.46 6.01
C ALA A 52 -2.51 4.72 5.23
N ALA A 53 -2.87 3.52 5.68
CA ALA A 53 -3.89 2.69 5.05
C ALA A 53 -5.26 3.38 5.10
N LEU A 54 -5.64 3.95 6.25
CA LEU A 54 -6.90 4.68 6.42
C LEU A 54 -6.95 5.94 5.54
N THR A 55 -5.83 6.68 5.41
CA THR A 55 -5.74 7.85 4.53
C THR A 55 -5.98 7.49 3.08
N LEU A 56 -5.34 6.41 2.58
CA LEU A 56 -5.54 5.92 1.22
C LEU A 56 -6.97 5.40 1.01
N TYR A 57 -7.49 4.66 1.98
CA TYR A 57 -8.85 4.14 1.98
C TYR A 57 -9.88 5.29 1.85
N ASP A 58 -9.83 6.26 2.75
CA ASP A 58 -10.77 7.39 2.76
C ASP A 58 -10.68 8.23 1.49
N PHE A 59 -9.45 8.47 0.99
CA PHE A 59 -9.26 9.17 -0.27
C PHE A 59 -9.93 8.44 -1.43
N CYS A 60 -9.67 7.14 -1.56
CA CYS A 60 -10.19 6.33 -2.67
C CYS A 60 -11.72 6.24 -2.60
N ARG A 61 -12.29 5.96 -1.43
CA ARG A 61 -13.75 5.90 -1.25
C ARG A 61 -14.42 7.24 -1.59
N LYS A 62 -13.88 8.36 -1.10
CA LYS A 62 -14.38 9.71 -1.43
C LYS A 62 -14.24 10.06 -2.92
N ALA A 63 -13.22 9.53 -3.58
CA ALA A 63 -12.99 9.72 -5.02
C ALA A 63 -13.76 8.73 -5.92
N GLY A 64 -14.50 7.78 -5.33
CA GLY A 64 -15.18 6.72 -6.07
C GLY A 64 -14.23 5.73 -6.75
N ILE A 65 -13.03 5.54 -6.18
CA ILE A 65 -12.00 4.61 -6.67
C ILE A 65 -12.10 3.32 -5.86
N PRO A 66 -12.33 2.15 -6.48
CA PRO A 66 -12.28 0.87 -5.78
C PRO A 66 -10.93 0.68 -5.09
N ILE A 67 -10.98 0.29 -3.81
CA ILE A 67 -9.78 0.07 -3.01
C ILE A 67 -9.88 -1.23 -2.22
N LEU A 68 -8.76 -1.94 -2.15
CA LEU A 68 -8.54 -3.15 -1.38
C LEU A 68 -7.45 -2.87 -0.34
N VAL A 69 -7.66 -3.24 0.91
CA VAL A 69 -6.65 -3.12 1.98
C VAL A 69 -6.44 -4.47 2.64
N TYR A 70 -5.23 -4.98 2.52
CA TYR A 70 -4.81 -6.24 3.12
C TYR A 70 -3.56 -6.06 3.97
N GLY A 71 -3.46 -6.85 5.02
CA GLY A 71 -2.22 -7.07 5.73
C GLY A 71 -1.65 -8.45 5.45
N HIS A 72 -0.37 -8.65 5.68
CA HIS A 72 0.25 -9.96 5.61
C HIS A 72 1.34 -10.14 6.67
N HIS A 73 1.50 -11.36 7.12
CA HIS A 73 2.64 -11.84 7.89
C HIS A 73 2.88 -13.33 7.57
N THR A 74 3.94 -13.90 8.10
CA THR A 74 4.24 -15.34 8.01
C THR A 74 4.64 -15.90 9.38
N ASP A 75 4.51 -17.21 9.53
CA ASP A 75 5.05 -17.99 10.65
C ASP A 75 6.55 -18.36 10.46
N GLY A 76 7.22 -17.73 9.49
CA GLY A 76 8.51 -18.05 8.88
C GLY A 76 9.62 -18.62 9.74
N TYR A 77 9.77 -18.18 10.99
CA TYR A 77 10.83 -18.72 11.87
C TYR A 77 10.46 -19.99 12.63
N GLU A 78 9.21 -20.40 12.58
CA GLU A 78 8.76 -21.64 13.21
C GLU A 78 9.15 -22.87 12.40
N HIS A 79 9.51 -22.69 11.11
CA HIS A 79 9.82 -23.75 10.18
C HIS A 79 11.26 -23.69 9.65
N CYS A 80 11.88 -24.85 9.51
CA CYS A 80 13.20 -24.98 8.91
C CYS A 80 13.15 -25.02 7.37
N ASP A 81 12.03 -25.47 6.81
CA ASP A 81 11.80 -25.57 5.36
C ASP A 81 10.85 -24.46 4.87
N PRO A 82 11.26 -23.68 3.85
CA PRO A 82 10.39 -22.65 3.29
C PRO A 82 9.06 -23.16 2.70
N SER A 83 8.97 -24.44 2.36
CA SER A 83 7.73 -25.06 1.87
C SER A 83 6.67 -25.26 2.95
N GLU A 84 7.06 -25.24 4.21
CA GLU A 84 6.17 -25.34 5.37
C GLU A 84 5.70 -23.97 5.86
N GLU A 85 6.35 -22.89 5.40
CA GLU A 85 6.01 -21.53 5.81
C GLU A 85 4.66 -21.09 5.25
N THR A 86 3.78 -20.64 6.13
CA THR A 86 2.46 -20.12 5.77
C THR A 86 2.48 -18.61 5.69
N VAL A 87 1.96 -18.06 4.58
CA VAL A 87 1.71 -16.62 4.45
C VAL A 87 0.25 -16.34 4.78
N TYR A 88 0.01 -15.61 5.86
CA TYR A 88 -1.31 -15.19 6.29
C TYR A 88 -1.70 -13.88 5.65
N PHE A 89 -2.95 -13.77 5.23
CA PHE A 89 -3.52 -12.54 4.69
C PHE A 89 -4.74 -12.10 5.51
N HIS A 90 -4.71 -10.86 5.97
CA HIS A 90 -5.80 -10.22 6.70
C HIS A 90 -6.55 -9.27 5.78
N SER A 91 -7.82 -9.54 5.52
CA SER A 91 -8.68 -8.63 4.74
C SER A 91 -9.25 -7.56 5.66
N TYR A 92 -8.78 -6.33 5.51
CA TYR A 92 -9.29 -5.16 6.24
C TYR A 92 -10.36 -4.42 5.46
N ALA A 93 -10.25 -4.35 4.14
CA ALA A 93 -11.27 -3.81 3.25
C ALA A 93 -11.22 -4.51 1.89
N GLU A 94 -12.37 -4.85 1.35
CA GLU A 94 -12.52 -5.36 -0.01
C GLU A 94 -12.90 -4.23 -0.99
N PHE A 95 -12.96 -4.53 -2.29
CA PHE A 95 -13.32 -3.53 -3.30
C PHE A 95 -14.72 -2.95 -3.08
N GLU A 96 -15.65 -3.76 -2.64
CA GLU A 96 -16.98 -3.37 -2.18
C GLU A 96 -16.87 -2.77 -0.77
N GLU A 97 -17.50 -1.63 -0.55
CA GLU A 97 -17.45 -0.93 0.74
C GLU A 97 -18.28 -1.66 1.80
N ASP A 98 -17.68 -1.87 2.97
CA ASP A 98 -18.36 -2.39 4.16
C ASP A 98 -18.27 -1.37 5.32
N ARG A 99 -19.33 -1.24 6.12
CA ARG A 99 -19.41 -0.30 7.25
C ARG A 99 -18.30 -0.49 8.30
N ASN A 100 -17.71 -1.69 8.37
CA ASN A 100 -16.69 -2.06 9.34
C ASN A 100 -15.26 -1.93 8.77
N ASP A 101 -15.07 -1.56 7.50
CA ASP A 101 -13.75 -1.46 6.87
C ASP A 101 -12.80 -0.58 7.70
N ARG A 102 -13.26 0.60 8.10
CA ARG A 102 -12.45 1.53 8.91
C ARG A 102 -12.08 0.94 10.26
N LEU A 103 -13.01 0.23 10.91
CA LEU A 103 -12.77 -0.44 12.17
C LEU A 103 -11.71 -1.53 12.00
N ARG A 104 -11.81 -2.38 10.99
CA ARG A 104 -10.80 -3.41 10.68
C ARG A 104 -9.42 -2.81 10.43
N ILE A 105 -9.35 -1.68 9.71
CA ILE A 105 -8.05 -1.01 9.45
C ILE A 105 -7.43 -0.49 10.75
N ILE A 106 -8.20 0.14 11.65
CA ILE A 106 -7.65 0.68 12.90
C ILE A 106 -7.35 -0.39 13.96
N THR A 107 -7.95 -1.57 13.85
CA THR A 107 -7.68 -2.72 14.73
C THR A 107 -6.61 -3.66 14.20
N MET A 108 -5.89 -3.26 13.15
CA MET A 108 -4.76 -3.99 12.58
C MET A 108 -3.70 -4.28 13.65
N GLU A 109 -3.18 -5.51 13.67
CA GLU A 109 -2.15 -5.96 14.61
C GLU A 109 -0.93 -6.47 13.84
N ASN A 110 0.19 -6.64 14.54
CA ASN A 110 1.42 -7.18 13.98
C ASN A 110 1.74 -8.54 14.61
N ASP A 111 2.29 -9.48 13.82
CA ASP A 111 2.67 -10.82 14.23
C ASP A 111 3.70 -11.44 13.26
N GLY A 112 4.48 -12.41 13.75
CA GLY A 112 5.36 -13.24 12.92
C GLY A 112 6.43 -12.50 12.12
N SER A 113 6.69 -12.99 10.93
CA SER A 113 7.71 -12.55 9.99
C SER A 113 7.07 -12.01 8.71
N ASN A 114 7.88 -11.63 7.69
CA ASN A 114 7.33 -11.13 6.43
C ASN A 114 8.02 -11.70 5.18
N ARG A 115 7.20 -12.14 4.23
CA ARG A 115 7.60 -12.59 2.89
C ARG A 115 6.91 -11.72 1.82
N ASP A 116 7.39 -10.50 1.68
CA ASP A 116 6.78 -9.47 0.82
C ASP A 116 6.61 -9.93 -0.62
N GLY A 117 7.56 -10.71 -1.15
CA GLY A 117 7.51 -11.15 -2.54
C GLY A 117 6.27 -11.97 -2.87
N ALA A 118 5.94 -12.97 -2.05
CA ALA A 118 4.73 -13.77 -2.21
C ALA A 118 3.48 -12.93 -2.05
N ALA A 119 3.46 -12.03 -1.04
CA ALA A 119 2.34 -11.17 -0.75
C ALA A 119 2.08 -10.17 -1.89
N LEU A 120 3.11 -9.55 -2.46
CA LEU A 120 3.00 -8.66 -3.62
C LEU A 120 2.44 -9.37 -4.85
N LEU A 121 2.86 -10.62 -5.12
CA LEU A 121 2.33 -11.40 -6.24
C LEU A 121 0.87 -11.78 -6.03
N PHE A 122 0.46 -12.12 -4.82
CA PHE A 122 -0.94 -12.38 -4.48
C PHE A 122 -1.82 -11.15 -4.75
N MET A 123 -1.42 -9.98 -4.26
CA MET A 123 -2.14 -8.72 -4.45
C MET A 123 -2.18 -8.29 -5.91
N ALA A 124 -1.08 -8.48 -6.65
CA ALA A 124 -1.04 -8.22 -8.08
C ALA A 124 -2.06 -9.08 -8.84
N ASN A 125 -2.22 -10.34 -8.48
CA ASN A 125 -3.22 -11.22 -9.10
C ASN A 125 -4.66 -10.76 -8.82
N LYS A 126 -4.96 -10.23 -7.63
CA LYS A 126 -6.26 -9.60 -7.35
C LYS A 126 -6.50 -8.36 -8.24
N LEU A 127 -5.49 -7.48 -8.36
CA LEU A 127 -5.56 -6.29 -9.24
C LEU A 127 -5.74 -6.63 -10.71
N LEU A 128 -5.06 -7.65 -11.21
CA LEU A 128 -5.13 -8.04 -12.63
C LEU A 128 -6.50 -8.58 -13.05
N LYS A 129 -7.30 -9.06 -12.11
CA LYS A 129 -8.69 -9.48 -12.35
C LYS A 129 -9.66 -8.31 -12.48
N ARG A 130 -9.24 -7.09 -12.11
CA ARG A 130 -10.08 -5.90 -12.18
C ARG A 130 -10.12 -5.31 -13.59
N PRO A 131 -11.28 -4.77 -14.02
CA PRO A 131 -11.43 -4.19 -15.36
C PRO A 131 -10.77 -2.83 -15.51
N GLU A 132 -10.52 -2.10 -14.40
CA GLU A 132 -9.97 -0.74 -14.43
C GLU A 132 -8.59 -0.73 -15.14
N LYS A 133 -8.37 0.29 -15.98
CA LYS A 133 -7.14 0.42 -16.77
C LYS A 133 -5.92 0.75 -15.92
N GLN A 134 -6.11 1.62 -14.92
CA GLN A 134 -5.03 2.02 -14.02
C GLN A 134 -5.05 1.15 -12.77
N LYS A 135 -3.98 0.40 -12.55
CA LYS A 135 -3.82 -0.50 -11.41
C LYS A 135 -2.68 -0.02 -10.53
N LEU A 136 -2.99 0.35 -9.28
CA LEU A 136 -2.02 0.86 -8.33
C LEU A 136 -1.87 -0.12 -7.17
N LEU A 137 -0.62 -0.44 -6.81
CA LEU A 137 -0.27 -1.27 -5.65
C LEU A 137 0.65 -0.49 -4.72
N PHE A 138 0.19 -0.24 -3.51
CA PHE A 138 0.98 0.33 -2.42
C PHE A 138 1.42 -0.78 -1.47
N LEU A 139 2.71 -0.85 -1.17
CA LEU A 139 3.26 -1.62 -0.06
C LEU A 139 3.59 -0.65 1.07
N ILE A 140 3.13 -0.92 2.29
CA ILE A 140 3.48 -0.19 3.51
C ILE A 140 4.29 -1.15 4.38
N SER A 141 5.59 -0.87 4.60
CA SER A 141 6.51 -1.73 5.35
C SER A 141 7.56 -0.89 6.07
N ASP A 142 8.15 -1.44 7.13
CA ASP A 142 9.21 -0.77 7.90
C ASP A 142 10.62 -1.20 7.49
N GLY A 143 10.78 -2.24 6.67
CA GLY A 143 12.11 -2.76 6.40
C GLY A 143 12.23 -3.77 5.28
N LEU A 144 13.18 -4.66 5.49
CA LEU A 144 13.48 -5.76 4.59
C LEU A 144 12.69 -7.01 4.97
N PRO A 145 12.34 -7.85 3.99
CA PRO A 145 11.75 -9.15 4.28
C PRO A 145 12.66 -9.98 5.17
N ASN A 146 12.05 -10.67 6.11
CA ASN A 146 12.75 -11.53 7.03
C ASN A 146 11.89 -12.77 7.36
N ALA A 147 12.05 -13.82 6.57
CA ALA A 147 11.32 -15.07 6.67
C ALA A 147 12.24 -16.26 6.41
N THR A 148 11.76 -17.49 6.55
CA THR A 148 12.56 -18.71 6.38
C THR A 148 13.29 -18.72 5.04
N ARG A 149 14.63 -18.64 5.07
CA ARG A 149 15.50 -18.55 3.88
C ARG A 149 15.13 -17.43 2.89
N TYR A 150 14.40 -16.40 3.36
CA TYR A 150 13.98 -15.26 2.55
C TYR A 150 14.39 -13.95 3.24
N PHE A 151 15.68 -13.60 3.13
CA PHE A 151 16.27 -12.41 3.74
C PHE A 151 17.50 -11.92 2.96
N GLY A 152 18.03 -10.78 3.32
CA GLY A 152 19.29 -10.23 2.81
C GLY A 152 19.29 -10.02 1.29
N SER A 153 20.39 -10.40 0.63
CA SER A 153 20.59 -10.20 -0.81
C SER A 153 19.64 -11.01 -1.68
N TYR A 154 19.26 -12.20 -1.24
CA TYR A 154 18.31 -13.05 -1.95
C TYR A 154 16.92 -12.40 -2.03
N ALA A 155 16.37 -12.00 -0.89
CA ALA A 155 15.08 -11.34 -0.84
C ALA A 155 15.10 -10.00 -1.59
N THR A 156 16.19 -9.22 -1.45
CA THR A 156 16.41 -7.98 -2.19
C THR A 156 16.37 -8.19 -3.71
N ALA A 157 17.05 -9.22 -4.21
CA ALA A 157 17.08 -9.53 -5.64
C ALA A 157 15.70 -9.99 -6.15
N ASP A 158 14.99 -10.78 -5.35
CA ASP A 158 13.63 -11.24 -5.67
C ASP A 158 12.65 -10.06 -5.74
N LEU A 159 12.65 -9.17 -4.76
CA LEU A 159 11.78 -7.98 -4.75
C LEU A 159 12.04 -7.04 -5.93
N LYS A 160 13.29 -6.87 -6.36
CA LYS A 160 13.60 -6.11 -7.59
C LYS A 160 12.99 -6.74 -8.81
N LYS A 161 13.10 -8.06 -8.98
CA LYS A 161 12.47 -8.82 -10.09
C LYS A 161 10.95 -8.71 -10.03
N ILE A 162 10.35 -8.81 -8.85
CA ILE A 162 8.91 -8.68 -8.68
C ILE A 162 8.45 -7.28 -9.08
N LYS A 163 9.13 -6.22 -8.62
CA LYS A 163 8.83 -4.84 -9.02
C LYS A 163 8.83 -4.68 -10.55
N GLU A 164 9.86 -5.21 -11.23
CA GLU A 164 9.94 -5.17 -12.70
C GLU A 164 8.78 -5.93 -13.35
N LYS A 165 8.44 -7.11 -12.81
CA LYS A 165 7.30 -7.91 -13.27
C LYS A 165 5.98 -7.19 -13.11
N LEU A 166 5.77 -6.47 -11.99
CA LEU A 166 4.59 -5.65 -11.77
C LEU A 166 4.48 -4.54 -12.83
N GLY A 167 5.58 -3.82 -13.09
CA GLY A 167 5.64 -2.78 -14.11
C GLY A 167 5.33 -3.31 -15.52
N LYS A 168 5.90 -4.46 -15.91
CA LYS A 168 5.60 -5.12 -17.20
C LYS A 168 4.12 -5.52 -17.34
N LYS A 169 3.42 -5.77 -16.23
CA LYS A 169 1.98 -6.05 -16.20
C LYS A 169 1.11 -4.79 -16.11
N GLY A 170 1.69 -3.60 -16.21
CA GLY A 170 0.98 -2.32 -16.15
C GLY A 170 0.53 -1.92 -14.75
N ILE A 171 1.08 -2.53 -13.69
CA ILE A 171 0.80 -2.16 -12.31
C ILE A 171 1.75 -1.05 -11.89
N LEU A 172 1.21 0.10 -11.49
CA LEU A 172 1.95 1.19 -10.88
C LEU A 172 2.22 0.85 -9.41
N PHE A 173 3.48 0.54 -9.11
CA PHE A 173 3.88 0.14 -7.77
C PHE A 173 4.50 1.30 -6.98
N GLN A 174 4.19 1.37 -5.68
CA GLN A 174 4.76 2.32 -4.73
C GLN A 174 5.04 1.64 -3.40
N ALA A 175 6.27 1.75 -2.90
CA ALA A 175 6.65 1.31 -1.56
C ALA A 175 6.69 2.51 -0.60
N ALA A 176 5.82 2.49 0.39
CA ALA A 176 5.74 3.48 1.46
C ALA A 176 6.50 2.95 2.69
N ALA A 177 7.65 3.57 2.98
CA ALA A 177 8.55 3.12 4.03
C ALA A 177 8.34 3.86 5.35
N ILE A 178 8.27 3.10 6.44
CA ILE A 178 8.18 3.57 7.82
C ILE A 178 9.46 3.14 8.55
N GLY A 179 10.00 3.99 9.45
CA GLY A 179 11.10 3.59 10.34
C GLY A 179 12.51 3.85 9.81
N TRP A 180 13.48 3.01 10.21
CA TRP A 180 14.92 3.30 10.09
C TRP A 180 15.57 2.73 8.84
N ASP A 181 15.07 1.60 8.30
CA ASP A 181 15.71 0.90 7.18
C ASP A 181 15.33 1.44 5.79
N LYS A 182 15.02 2.73 5.74
CA LYS A 182 14.59 3.45 4.54
C LYS A 182 15.55 3.30 3.36
N GLU A 183 16.86 3.33 3.63
CA GLU A 183 17.89 3.20 2.60
C GLU A 183 17.86 1.82 1.92
N ALA A 184 17.57 0.77 2.68
CA ALA A 184 17.44 -0.58 2.14
C ALA A 184 16.20 -0.67 1.22
N ILE A 185 15.05 -0.17 1.66
CA ILE A 185 13.83 -0.10 0.86
C ILE A 185 14.04 0.77 -0.39
N ARG A 186 14.72 1.92 -0.25
CA ARG A 186 15.07 2.80 -1.36
C ARG A 186 15.96 2.11 -2.40
N LYS A 187 16.95 1.31 -1.96
CA LYS A 187 17.81 0.52 -2.85
C LYS A 187 17.07 -0.56 -3.63
N ILE A 188 16.00 -1.14 -3.04
CA ILE A 188 15.15 -2.12 -3.71
C ILE A 188 14.23 -1.43 -4.72
N TYR A 189 13.49 -0.43 -4.28
CA TYR A 189 12.37 0.12 -5.04
C TYR A 189 12.67 1.39 -5.82
N GLY A 190 13.81 2.07 -5.54
CA GLY A 190 14.26 3.25 -6.29
C GLY A 190 13.19 4.34 -6.39
N ASN A 191 12.79 4.71 -7.60
CA ASN A 191 11.79 5.75 -7.85
C ASN A 191 10.37 5.41 -7.35
N ALA A 192 10.12 4.16 -6.96
CA ALA A 192 8.86 3.74 -6.35
C ALA A 192 8.87 3.86 -4.82
N TYR A 193 9.94 4.39 -4.24
CA TYR A 193 10.07 4.63 -2.81
C TYR A 193 9.37 5.93 -2.38
N LEU A 194 8.68 5.88 -1.24
CA LEU A 194 8.07 7.02 -0.56
C LEU A 194 8.34 6.94 0.94
N ASP A 195 9.01 7.93 1.51
CA ASP A 195 9.19 8.06 2.96
C ASP A 195 7.91 8.59 3.61
N ILE A 196 7.31 7.80 4.50
CA ILE A 196 6.09 8.13 5.25
C ILE A 196 6.30 8.12 6.78
N SER A 197 7.53 8.27 7.25
CA SER A 197 7.85 8.21 8.68
C SER A 197 7.36 9.41 9.49
N SER A 198 7.03 10.53 8.85
CA SER A 198 6.42 11.68 9.51
C SER A 198 4.91 11.55 9.49
N LEU A 199 4.28 11.20 10.62
CA LEU A 199 2.83 11.05 10.76
C LEU A 199 2.07 12.32 10.38
N GLU A 200 2.60 13.51 10.72
CA GLU A 200 1.97 14.80 10.40
C GLU A 200 1.89 15.07 8.90
N GLN A 201 2.92 14.69 8.14
CA GLN A 201 3.00 14.91 6.70
C GLN A 201 2.45 13.74 5.88
N LEU A 202 2.21 12.59 6.51
CA LEU A 202 1.83 11.35 5.86
C LEU A 202 0.57 11.50 5.00
N PRO A 203 -0.57 12.05 5.49
CA PRO A 203 -1.78 12.19 4.68
C PRO A 203 -1.53 13.04 3.43
N ILE A 204 -0.79 14.15 3.57
CA ILE A 204 -0.48 15.05 2.46
C ILE A 204 0.42 14.38 1.42
N ARG A 205 1.46 13.68 1.87
CA ARG A 205 2.41 12.98 0.97
C ARG A 205 1.73 11.87 0.18
N LEU A 206 0.95 11.02 0.88
CA LEU A 206 0.24 9.91 0.24
C LEU A 206 -0.81 10.38 -0.77
N THR A 207 -1.64 11.35 -0.40
CA THR A 207 -2.67 11.87 -1.31
C THR A 207 -2.05 12.56 -2.53
N LYS A 208 -0.97 13.34 -2.35
CA LYS A 208 -0.22 13.93 -3.47
C LYS A 208 0.37 12.86 -4.39
N GLN A 209 0.96 11.82 -3.83
CA GLN A 209 1.57 10.72 -4.60
C GLN A 209 0.50 9.94 -5.37
N LEU A 210 -0.61 9.58 -4.72
CA LEU A 210 -1.72 8.89 -5.36
C LEU A 210 -2.29 9.73 -6.51
N ALA A 211 -2.57 11.01 -6.26
CA ALA A 211 -3.07 11.91 -7.29
C ALA A 211 -2.09 12.09 -8.48
N LYS A 212 -0.77 12.09 -8.21
CA LYS A 212 0.27 12.13 -9.26
C LYS A 212 0.28 10.86 -10.11
N LEU A 213 0.13 9.70 -9.47
CA LEU A 213 0.08 8.41 -10.17
C LEU A 213 -1.16 8.31 -11.05
N LEU A 214 -2.32 8.74 -10.55
CA LEU A 214 -3.58 8.77 -11.30
C LEU A 214 -3.55 9.70 -12.53
N ARG A 215 -2.72 10.76 -12.54
CA ARG A 215 -2.56 11.69 -13.67
C ARG A 215 -1.62 11.22 -14.78
N ARG A 216 -0.69 10.32 -14.48
CA ARG A 216 0.35 9.87 -15.44
C ARG A 216 -0.18 9.05 -16.60
N VAL A 217 -1.42 8.62 -16.55
CA VAL A 217 -2.03 7.69 -17.51
C VAL A 217 -3.19 8.34 -18.30
N ASN A 218 -3.49 9.62 -18.02
CA ASN A 218 -4.40 10.45 -18.82
C ASN A 218 -3.59 11.33 -19.77
#